data_40df2829dd44ab454bf63db5f20b2c70
#
_entry.id   40df2829dd44ab454bf63db5f20b2c70
#
_cell.length_a   1.000
_cell.length_b   1.000
_cell.length_c   1.000
_cell.angle_alpha   90.00
_cell.angle_beta   90.00
_cell.angle_gamma   90.00
#
_symmetry.space_group_name_H-M   'P 1'
#
loop_
_entity.id
_entity.type
_entity.pdbx_description
1 polymer ?
#
loop_
_entity_poly.entity_id
_entity_poly.type
_entity_poly.pdbx_seq_one_letter_code
_entity_poly.pdbx_strand_id
1 'polypeptide(L)'
;MVGEGHSFLGNEYDETQTTMMDEMVILVDENDNQIGSMSKVESHLGNGSLHRAFSIHIFNSEGKLLIQKRAASKITFPSVWANSCCSHPLDVDDENEMADDIGVKRAAVRKIEQELGIPPSQLPLSDFHLITRMHYLAKADEKWIEHELDHILFIKADVTLDINPNEIDNKN
;
A
#
# COMPACT_ATOMS: atom_id res chain seq x y z
N MET A 1 -6.22 9.18 22.14
CA MET A 1 -5.68 10.44 21.59
C MET A 1 -6.03 10.42 20.11
N VAL A 2 -6.67 11.45 19.57
CA VAL A 2 -6.90 11.59 18.12
C VAL A 2 -5.52 11.83 17.51
N GLY A 3 -5.13 11.06 16.50
CA GLY A 3 -3.81 11.17 15.88
C GLY A 3 -3.57 12.55 15.26
N GLU A 4 -2.32 12.94 15.11
CA GLU A 4 -1.95 14.27 14.58
C GLU A 4 -2.40 14.46 13.12
N GLY A 5 -2.55 13.38 12.34
CA GLY A 5 -3.07 13.37 10.97
C GLY A 5 -4.52 13.85 10.87
N HIS A 6 -5.39 13.44 11.80
CA HIS A 6 -6.78 13.93 11.88
C HIS A 6 -6.84 15.45 12.07
N SER A 7 -5.91 16.02 12.85
CA SER A 7 -5.81 17.46 13.08
C SER A 7 -5.35 18.22 11.83
N PHE A 8 -4.51 17.59 10.98
CA PHE A 8 -3.92 18.20 9.80
C PHE A 8 -4.83 18.17 8.56
N LEU A 9 -5.57 17.06 8.36
CA LEU A 9 -6.43 16.85 7.18
C LEU A 9 -7.82 17.50 7.32
N GLY A 10 -8.27 17.75 8.57
CA GLY A 10 -9.59 18.33 8.84
C GLY A 10 -10.71 17.47 8.28
N ASN A 11 -11.79 18.13 7.79
CA ASN A 11 -12.97 17.47 7.20
C ASN A 11 -12.92 17.43 5.66
N GLU A 12 -11.77 17.58 5.06
CA GLU A 12 -11.61 17.64 3.59
C GLU A 12 -11.74 16.25 2.94
N TYR A 13 -11.35 15.19 3.67
CA TYR A 13 -11.29 13.82 3.16
C TYR A 13 -12.23 12.88 3.93
N ASP A 14 -12.48 11.73 3.35
CA ASP A 14 -13.20 10.62 4.01
C ASP A 14 -12.53 10.23 5.33
N GLU A 15 -13.33 10.01 6.39
CA GLU A 15 -12.82 9.70 7.74
C GLU A 15 -11.98 8.43 7.80
N THR A 16 -12.38 7.38 7.03
CA THR A 16 -11.63 6.12 6.96
C THR A 16 -10.27 6.36 6.30
N GLN A 17 -10.23 7.12 5.21
CA GLN A 17 -8.98 7.47 4.51
C GLN A 17 -8.09 8.33 5.41
N THR A 18 -8.67 9.28 6.16
CA THR A 18 -7.93 10.13 7.10
C THR A 18 -7.29 9.31 8.22
N THR A 19 -8.03 8.34 8.78
CA THR A 19 -7.52 7.45 9.85
C THR A 19 -6.31 6.65 9.35
N MET A 20 -6.33 6.15 8.12
CA MET A 20 -5.21 5.41 7.53
C MET A 20 -3.96 6.29 7.29
N MET A 21 -4.10 7.60 7.25
CA MET A 21 -2.96 8.51 7.12
C MET A 21 -2.17 8.71 8.43
N ASP A 22 -2.72 8.28 9.56
CA ASP A 22 -2.03 8.24 10.86
C ASP A 22 -1.14 7.00 11.03
N GLU A 23 -1.24 6.01 10.13
CA GLU A 23 -0.39 4.81 10.14
C GLU A 23 1.09 5.20 10.05
N MET A 24 1.95 4.50 10.81
CA MET A 24 3.39 4.73 10.81
C MET A 24 4.05 3.88 9.71
N VAL A 25 4.64 4.55 8.72
CA VAL A 25 5.40 3.90 7.64
C VAL A 25 6.89 3.83 7.98
N ILE A 26 7.59 2.87 7.38
CA ILE A 26 9.01 2.61 7.61
C ILE A 26 9.85 3.50 6.71
N LEU A 27 10.57 4.46 7.30
CA LEU A 27 11.56 5.26 6.55
C LEU A 27 12.80 4.42 6.25
N VAL A 28 13.28 4.53 5.02
CA VAL A 28 14.44 3.76 4.55
C VAL A 28 15.47 4.63 3.86
N ASP A 29 16.71 4.12 3.77
CA ASP A 29 17.72 4.63 2.85
C ASP A 29 17.57 3.97 1.45
N GLU A 30 18.42 4.36 0.49
CA GLU A 30 18.41 3.82 -0.87
C GLU A 30 18.76 2.31 -0.94
N ASN A 31 19.31 1.75 0.12
CA ASN A 31 19.64 0.33 0.25
C ASN A 31 18.56 -0.48 0.99
N ASP A 32 17.41 0.15 1.32
CA ASP A 32 16.30 -0.45 2.08
C ASP A 32 16.63 -0.70 3.56
N ASN A 33 17.66 -0.06 4.12
CA ASN A 33 17.88 -0.09 5.56
C ASN A 33 16.89 0.83 6.24
N GLN A 34 16.19 0.34 7.27
CA GLN A 34 15.32 1.18 8.08
C GLN A 34 16.14 2.24 8.81
N ILE A 35 15.75 3.50 8.65
CA ILE A 35 16.40 4.65 9.30
C ILE A 35 15.46 5.37 10.30
N GLY A 36 14.21 4.95 10.39
CA GLY A 36 13.21 5.50 11.29
C GLY A 36 11.79 5.12 10.89
N SER A 37 10.84 5.85 11.43
CA SER A 37 9.43 5.78 11.02
C SER A 37 8.80 7.18 11.06
N MET A 38 7.71 7.35 10.32
CA MET A 38 6.98 8.60 10.20
C MET A 38 5.51 8.31 9.92
N SER A 39 4.61 9.21 10.30
CA SER A 39 3.21 9.05 9.89
C SER A 39 3.10 9.10 8.36
N LYS A 40 2.15 8.35 7.82
CA LYS A 40 1.91 8.31 6.39
C LYS A 40 1.60 9.71 5.84
N VAL A 41 0.83 10.53 6.57
CA VAL A 41 0.56 11.91 6.17
C VAL A 41 1.85 12.72 6.02
N GLU A 42 2.76 12.68 7.00
CA GLU A 42 3.98 13.45 6.96
C GLU A 42 4.95 12.95 5.88
N SER A 43 5.03 11.63 5.66
CA SER A 43 5.89 11.04 4.63
C SER A 43 5.49 11.43 3.20
N HIS A 44 4.22 11.80 2.99
CA HIS A 44 3.68 12.18 1.68
C HIS A 44 3.57 13.69 1.45
N LEU A 45 4.08 14.52 2.38
CA LEU A 45 4.07 15.98 2.27
C LEU A 45 5.42 16.56 1.84
N GLY A 46 5.40 17.80 1.37
CA GLY A 46 6.60 18.56 1.02
C GLY A 46 7.36 17.94 -0.16
N ASN A 47 8.56 17.42 0.10
CA ASN A 47 9.39 16.75 -0.93
C ASN A 47 9.23 15.23 -0.90
N GLY A 48 8.39 14.69 -0.01
CA GLY A 48 8.24 13.26 0.23
C GLY A 48 9.45 12.64 0.94
N SER A 49 9.22 11.95 2.05
CA SER A 49 10.28 11.17 2.72
C SER A 49 10.36 9.78 2.10
N LEU A 50 11.58 9.30 1.79
CA LEU A 50 11.74 7.95 1.24
C LEU A 50 11.29 6.91 2.25
N HIS A 51 10.31 6.11 1.89
CA HIS A 51 9.75 5.08 2.74
C HIS A 51 9.48 3.79 1.98
N ARG A 52 9.37 2.68 2.72
CA ARG A 52 9.14 1.36 2.14
C ARG A 52 7.70 1.22 1.70
N ALA A 53 7.52 0.68 0.47
CA ALA A 53 6.22 0.42 -0.13
C ALA A 53 6.21 -0.94 -0.82
N PHE A 54 5.05 -1.36 -1.29
CA PHE A 54 4.89 -2.54 -2.13
C PHE A 54 3.80 -2.37 -3.19
N SER A 55 4.05 -3.00 -4.33
CA SER A 55 3.09 -3.16 -5.44
C SER A 55 2.87 -4.64 -5.73
N ILE A 56 1.60 -5.08 -5.62
CA ILE A 56 1.21 -6.48 -5.80
C ILE A 56 0.58 -6.68 -7.17
N HIS A 57 1.00 -7.75 -7.84
CA HIS A 57 0.46 -8.20 -9.12
C HIS A 57 -0.06 -9.63 -8.97
N ILE A 58 -1.38 -9.78 -8.90
CA ILE A 58 -2.05 -11.09 -8.78
C ILE A 58 -2.41 -11.56 -10.19
N PHE A 59 -1.87 -12.70 -10.59
CA PHE A 59 -2.21 -13.35 -11.84
C PHE A 59 -3.09 -14.57 -11.57
N ASN A 60 -4.14 -14.76 -12.35
CA ASN A 60 -4.95 -15.98 -12.27
C ASN A 60 -4.28 -17.17 -12.99
N SER A 61 -4.91 -18.34 -12.95
CA SER A 61 -4.43 -19.55 -13.62
C SER A 61 -4.28 -19.41 -15.14
N GLU A 62 -5.06 -18.50 -15.77
CA GLU A 62 -4.98 -18.18 -17.20
C GLU A 62 -3.88 -17.14 -17.52
N GLY A 63 -3.16 -16.62 -16.52
CA GLY A 63 -2.12 -15.61 -16.68
C GLY A 63 -2.66 -14.18 -16.88
N LYS A 64 -3.92 -13.92 -16.53
CA LYS A 64 -4.51 -12.57 -16.55
C LYS A 64 -4.21 -11.84 -15.25
N LEU A 65 -3.74 -10.60 -15.35
CA LEU A 65 -3.49 -9.72 -14.22
C LEU A 65 -4.79 -9.15 -13.68
N LEU A 66 -4.98 -9.22 -12.36
CA LEU A 66 -6.01 -8.48 -11.66
C LEU A 66 -5.58 -7.00 -11.57
N ILE A 67 -6.38 -6.13 -12.15
CA ILE A 67 -6.24 -4.67 -12.04
C ILE A 67 -7.45 -4.09 -11.32
N GLN A 68 -7.27 -2.94 -10.66
CA GLN A 68 -8.32 -2.24 -9.94
C GLN A 68 -8.42 -0.78 -10.38
N LYS A 69 -9.59 -0.19 -10.20
CA LYS A 69 -9.77 1.25 -10.26
C LYS A 69 -9.89 1.78 -8.85
N ARG A 70 -8.98 2.68 -8.46
CA ARG A 70 -8.94 3.27 -7.12
C ARG A 70 -10.23 4.07 -6.85
N ALA A 71 -10.77 3.97 -5.63
CA ALA A 71 -11.95 4.73 -5.25
C ALA A 71 -11.71 6.25 -5.35
N ALA A 72 -12.78 7.00 -5.60
CA ALA A 72 -12.71 8.47 -5.62
C ALA A 72 -12.43 9.09 -4.25
N SER A 73 -12.66 8.33 -3.16
CA SER A 73 -12.35 8.71 -1.78
C SER A 73 -10.86 8.65 -1.42
N LYS A 74 -10.03 8.00 -2.23
CA LYS A 74 -8.57 7.89 -1.98
C LYS A 74 -7.91 9.26 -1.98
N ILE A 75 -7.00 9.49 -1.04
CA ILE A 75 -6.28 10.78 -0.89
C ILE A 75 -5.24 10.94 -2.01
N THR A 76 -4.46 9.88 -2.31
CA THR A 76 -3.48 9.90 -3.41
C THR A 76 -4.03 9.17 -4.62
N PHE A 77 -3.83 9.73 -5.81
CA PHE A 77 -4.22 9.13 -7.10
C PHE A 77 -5.65 8.57 -7.13
N PRO A 78 -6.71 9.35 -6.80
CA PRO A 78 -8.09 8.88 -6.85
C PRO A 78 -8.53 8.58 -8.29
N SER A 79 -9.42 7.59 -8.45
CA SER A 79 -10.10 7.25 -9.72
C SER A 79 -9.20 6.79 -10.86
N VAL A 80 -7.92 6.47 -10.61
CA VAL A 80 -7.02 5.92 -11.63
C VAL A 80 -7.01 4.39 -11.60
N TRP A 81 -6.67 3.77 -12.72
CA TRP A 81 -6.40 2.33 -12.80
C TRP A 81 -5.01 2.03 -12.23
N ALA A 82 -4.91 0.93 -11.51
CA ALA A 82 -3.70 0.47 -10.85
C ALA A 82 -3.57 -1.06 -10.93
N ASN A 83 -2.40 -1.58 -10.53
CA ASN A 83 -2.16 -2.99 -10.26
C ASN A 83 -3.07 -3.52 -9.13
N SER A 84 -2.93 -4.79 -8.76
CA SER A 84 -3.89 -5.46 -7.87
C SER A 84 -4.01 -4.79 -6.49
N CYS A 85 -2.88 -4.38 -5.88
CA CYS A 85 -2.87 -3.66 -4.60
C CYS A 85 -1.53 -2.94 -4.42
N CYS A 86 -1.54 -1.71 -3.90
CA CYS A 86 -0.34 -0.94 -3.53
C CYS A 86 -0.52 -0.35 -2.14
N SER A 87 0.50 -0.42 -1.29
CA SER A 87 0.49 0.18 0.03
C SER A 87 1.88 0.13 0.69
N HIS A 88 1.92 0.24 2.01
CA HIS A 88 3.12 0.33 2.81
C HIS A 88 3.15 -0.74 3.90
N PRO A 89 4.30 -1.36 4.18
CA PRO A 89 4.53 -2.02 5.45
C PRO A 89 4.47 -0.99 6.57
N LEU A 90 3.89 -1.36 7.69
CA LEU A 90 3.82 -0.53 8.90
C LEU A 90 5.03 -0.78 9.79
N ASP A 91 5.39 0.22 10.60
CA ASP A 91 6.45 0.09 11.61
C ASP A 91 5.97 -0.73 12.81
N VAL A 92 5.76 -2.02 12.58
CA VAL A 92 5.39 -3.05 13.58
C VAL A 92 6.28 -4.28 13.40
N ASP A 93 6.53 -5.02 14.48
CA ASP A 93 7.49 -6.14 14.49
C ASP A 93 7.28 -7.13 13.33
N ASP A 94 6.02 -7.51 13.08
CA ASP A 94 5.68 -8.50 12.05
C ASP A 94 5.91 -8.00 10.60
N GLU A 95 5.84 -6.69 10.36
CA GLU A 95 6.02 -6.10 9.02
C GLU A 95 7.43 -5.50 8.85
N ASN A 96 8.22 -5.42 9.92
CA ASN A 96 9.63 -5.01 9.91
C ASN A 96 10.61 -6.15 9.58
N GLU A 97 10.16 -7.41 9.61
CA GLU A 97 11.01 -8.57 9.38
C GLU A 97 11.48 -8.65 7.92
N MET A 98 12.80 -8.57 7.70
CA MET A 98 13.39 -8.50 6.35
C MET A 98 13.81 -9.87 5.78
N ALA A 99 13.85 -10.93 6.60
CA ALA A 99 14.21 -12.26 6.13
C ALA A 99 13.23 -12.72 5.03
N ASP A 100 13.72 -13.00 3.83
CA ASP A 100 12.92 -13.41 2.68
C ASP A 100 11.75 -12.44 2.33
N ASP A 101 11.92 -11.16 2.65
CA ASP A 101 10.91 -10.10 2.49
C ASP A 101 9.57 -10.42 3.19
N ILE A 102 9.62 -11.20 4.28
CA ILE A 102 8.43 -11.75 4.93
C ILE A 102 7.53 -10.65 5.52
N GLY A 103 8.11 -9.58 6.05
CA GLY A 103 7.35 -8.43 6.57
C GLY A 103 6.55 -7.73 5.47
N VAL A 104 7.16 -7.50 4.32
CA VAL A 104 6.48 -6.90 3.15
C VAL A 104 5.35 -7.82 2.66
N LYS A 105 5.56 -9.15 2.64
CA LYS A 105 4.54 -10.13 2.25
C LYS A 105 3.36 -10.15 3.23
N ARG A 106 3.62 -10.02 4.55
CA ARG A 106 2.55 -9.91 5.57
C ARG A 106 1.74 -8.63 5.39
N ALA A 107 2.41 -7.50 5.18
CA ALA A 107 1.76 -6.22 4.87
C ALA A 107 0.90 -6.33 3.60
N ALA A 108 1.40 -7.00 2.56
CA ALA A 108 0.66 -7.24 1.32
C ALA A 108 -0.64 -8.02 1.58
N VAL A 109 -0.58 -9.15 2.30
CA VAL A 109 -1.76 -9.96 2.63
C VAL A 109 -2.77 -9.14 3.44
N ARG A 110 -2.34 -8.38 4.45
CA ARG A 110 -3.19 -7.48 5.25
C ARG A 110 -3.94 -6.49 4.35
N LYS A 111 -3.25 -5.83 3.43
CA LYS A 111 -3.86 -4.82 2.56
C LYS A 111 -4.74 -5.43 1.47
N ILE A 112 -4.37 -6.56 0.91
CA ILE A 112 -5.20 -7.28 -0.06
C ILE A 112 -6.53 -7.70 0.58
N GLU A 113 -6.51 -8.20 1.82
CA GLU A 113 -7.74 -8.51 2.57
C GLU A 113 -8.57 -7.25 2.81
N GLN A 114 -7.95 -6.14 3.22
CA GLN A 114 -8.63 -4.86 3.49
C GLN A 114 -9.26 -4.24 2.24
N GLU A 115 -8.58 -4.26 1.10
CA GLU A 115 -9.01 -3.58 -0.13
C GLU A 115 -9.88 -4.48 -1.02
N LEU A 116 -9.44 -5.73 -1.23
CA LEU A 116 -10.04 -6.68 -2.18
C LEU A 116 -10.91 -7.74 -1.51
N GLY A 117 -10.89 -7.84 -0.16
CA GLY A 117 -11.60 -8.86 0.60
C GLY A 117 -11.14 -10.29 0.32
N ILE A 118 -9.93 -10.47 -0.22
CA ILE A 118 -9.37 -11.80 -0.50
C ILE A 118 -8.88 -12.41 0.81
N PRO A 119 -9.43 -13.58 1.22
CA PRO A 119 -9.01 -14.22 2.45
C PRO A 119 -7.51 -14.59 2.44
N PRO A 120 -6.77 -14.38 3.55
CA PRO A 120 -5.34 -14.77 3.65
C PRO A 120 -5.04 -16.23 3.29
N SER A 121 -6.01 -17.13 3.49
CA SER A 121 -5.90 -18.56 3.13
C SER A 121 -5.74 -18.80 1.63
N GLN A 122 -6.12 -17.85 0.77
CA GLN A 122 -5.93 -17.91 -0.67
C GLN A 122 -4.58 -17.33 -1.13
N LEU A 123 -3.80 -16.77 -0.22
CA LEU A 123 -2.55 -16.06 -0.49
C LEU A 123 -1.42 -16.53 0.43
N PRO A 124 -0.95 -17.78 0.30
CA PRO A 124 0.17 -18.27 1.10
C PRO A 124 1.42 -17.38 0.91
N LEU A 125 2.08 -16.99 2.00
CA LEU A 125 3.26 -16.11 1.95
C LEU A 125 4.39 -16.70 1.10
N SER A 126 4.50 -18.03 1.04
CA SER A 126 5.48 -18.75 0.20
C SER A 126 5.30 -18.53 -1.30
N ASP A 127 4.11 -18.15 -1.73
CA ASP A 127 3.75 -18.04 -3.15
C ASP A 127 3.98 -16.62 -3.69
N PHE A 128 4.32 -15.67 -2.79
CA PHE A 128 4.76 -14.34 -3.21
C PHE A 128 6.22 -14.35 -3.64
N HIS A 129 6.49 -13.80 -4.81
CA HIS A 129 7.82 -13.65 -5.38
C HIS A 129 8.20 -12.18 -5.48
N LEU A 130 9.25 -11.76 -4.78
CA LEU A 130 9.86 -10.44 -5.01
C LEU A 130 10.55 -10.46 -6.37
N ILE A 131 10.11 -9.58 -7.27
CA ILE A 131 10.67 -9.46 -8.62
C ILE A 131 11.81 -8.45 -8.63
N THR A 132 11.57 -7.29 -8.02
CA THR A 132 12.57 -6.20 -7.94
C THR A 132 12.12 -5.18 -6.89
N ARG A 133 13.01 -4.22 -6.60
CA ARG A 133 12.68 -2.98 -5.89
C ARG A 133 12.80 -1.82 -6.85
N MET A 134 11.87 -0.89 -6.78
CA MET A 134 11.84 0.29 -7.63
C MET A 134 11.82 1.54 -6.75
N HIS A 135 12.82 2.41 -6.92
CA HIS A 135 12.83 3.72 -6.27
C HIS A 135 12.16 4.72 -7.20
N TYR A 136 11.10 5.38 -6.74
CA TYR A 136 10.43 6.40 -7.51
C TYR A 136 9.97 7.58 -6.66
N LEU A 137 9.76 8.71 -7.34
CA LEU A 137 9.22 9.94 -6.79
C LEU A 137 8.12 10.42 -7.73
N ALA A 138 6.87 10.48 -7.27
CA ALA A 138 5.73 10.86 -8.07
C ALA A 138 4.81 11.84 -7.32
N LYS A 139 4.43 12.94 -7.98
CA LYS A 139 3.42 13.87 -7.46
C LYS A 139 2.03 13.37 -7.81
N ALA A 140 1.18 13.19 -6.79
CA ALA A 140 -0.24 12.96 -6.99
C ALA A 140 -0.97 14.28 -7.33
N ASP A 141 -0.60 15.36 -6.66
CA ASP A 141 -1.07 16.73 -6.89
C ASP A 141 -0.08 17.75 -6.31
N GLU A 142 -0.53 18.99 -6.04
CA GLU A 142 0.34 20.04 -5.46
C GLU A 142 0.71 19.80 -4.00
N LYS A 143 -0.08 19.00 -3.26
CA LYS A 143 0.08 18.72 -1.84
C LYS A 143 0.74 17.37 -1.59
N TRP A 144 0.32 16.34 -2.34
CA TRP A 144 0.66 14.94 -2.11
C TRP A 144 1.73 14.42 -3.08
N ILE A 145 2.73 13.76 -2.51
CA ILE A 145 3.85 13.18 -3.24
C ILE A 145 4.15 11.78 -2.70
N GLU A 146 4.43 10.84 -3.56
CA GLU A 146 4.91 9.51 -3.18
C GLU A 146 6.41 9.42 -3.48
N HIS A 147 7.22 9.12 -2.43
CA HIS A 147 8.66 8.91 -2.54
C HIS A 147 8.97 7.57 -1.91
N GLU A 148 9.05 6.54 -2.74
CA GLU A 148 8.96 5.15 -2.29
C GLU A 148 10.11 4.30 -2.81
N LEU A 149 10.56 3.38 -1.95
CA LEU A 149 11.29 2.18 -2.33
C LEU A 149 10.27 1.04 -2.38
N ASP A 150 9.74 0.81 -3.57
CA ASP A 150 8.59 -0.05 -3.83
C ASP A 150 9.04 -1.50 -4.13
N HIS A 151 8.57 -2.46 -3.33
CA HIS A 151 8.79 -3.89 -3.51
C HIS A 151 7.76 -4.45 -4.47
N ILE A 152 8.18 -4.82 -5.67
CA ILE A 152 7.30 -5.39 -6.69
C ILE A 152 7.13 -6.89 -6.44
N LEU A 153 5.94 -7.28 -5.99
CA LEU A 153 5.59 -8.65 -5.66
C LEU A 153 4.62 -9.25 -6.68
N PHE A 154 4.92 -10.46 -7.14
CA PHE A 154 4.04 -11.25 -7.99
C PHE A 154 3.52 -12.45 -7.21
N ILE A 155 2.26 -12.80 -7.44
CA ILE A 155 1.65 -14.06 -6.98
C ILE A 155 0.71 -14.60 -8.05
N LYS A 156 0.66 -15.93 -8.20
CA LYS A 156 -0.31 -16.61 -9.04
C LYS A 156 -1.35 -17.31 -8.19
N ALA A 157 -2.58 -16.80 -8.21
CA ALA A 157 -3.70 -17.32 -7.42
C ALA A 157 -5.04 -17.05 -8.11
N ASP A 158 -5.92 -18.04 -8.12
CA ASP A 158 -7.33 -17.85 -8.44
C ASP A 158 -8.05 -17.42 -7.15
N VAL A 159 -8.54 -16.20 -7.11
CA VAL A 159 -9.04 -15.54 -5.89
C VAL A 159 -10.50 -15.19 -5.98
N THR A 160 -11.15 -15.10 -4.82
CA THR A 160 -12.51 -14.54 -4.69
C THR A 160 -12.43 -13.14 -4.16
N LEU A 161 -13.24 -12.22 -4.72
CA LEU A 161 -13.22 -10.81 -4.37
C LEU A 161 -14.46 -10.45 -3.53
N ASP A 162 -14.23 -9.67 -2.47
CA ASP A 162 -15.25 -8.95 -1.69
C ASP A 162 -14.75 -7.53 -1.45
N ILE A 163 -14.81 -6.72 -2.51
CA ILE A 163 -14.13 -5.42 -2.57
C ILE A 163 -14.69 -4.40 -1.57
N ASN A 164 -13.77 -3.65 -0.95
CA ASN A 164 -14.10 -2.53 -0.08
C ASN A 164 -14.37 -1.27 -0.94
N PRO A 165 -15.60 -0.74 -0.98
CA PRO A 165 -15.94 0.40 -1.82
C PRO A 165 -15.26 1.71 -1.41
N ASN A 166 -14.71 1.80 -0.19
CA ASN A 166 -13.91 2.94 0.24
C ASN A 166 -12.51 2.94 -0.41
N GLU A 167 -12.03 1.78 -0.84
CA GLU A 167 -10.71 1.58 -1.43
C GLU A 167 -10.75 1.44 -2.96
N ILE A 168 -11.77 0.78 -3.49
CA ILE A 168 -11.88 0.37 -4.89
C ILE A 168 -13.22 0.82 -5.47
N ASP A 169 -13.19 1.41 -6.67
CA ASP A 169 -14.39 1.80 -7.41
C ASP A 169 -15.13 0.55 -7.90
N ASN A 170 -16.36 0.37 -7.41
CA ASN A 170 -17.24 -0.78 -7.71
C ASN A 170 -18.13 -0.55 -8.95
N LYS A 171 -17.88 0.48 -9.76
CA LYS A 171 -18.81 0.89 -10.80
C LYS A 171 -18.57 0.23 -12.17
N ASN A 172 -17.92 -0.97 -12.20
CA ASN A 172 -17.95 -1.83 -13.41
C ASN A 172 -17.64 -3.27 -13.05
#